data_ff8158c71ceb675c366e0d6f3c6c535d
#
_entry.id   ff8158c71ceb675c366e0d6f3c6c535d
#
_cell.length_a   1.000
_cell.length_b   1.000
_cell.length_c   1.000
_cell.angle_alpha   90.00
_cell.angle_beta   90.00
_cell.angle_gamma   90.00
#
_symmetry.space_group_name_H-M   'P 1'
#
loop_
_entity.id
_entity.type
_entity.pdbx_description
1 polymer ?
#
loop_
_entity_poly.entity_id
_entity_poly.type
_entity_poly.pdbx_seq_one_letter_code
_entity_poly.pdbx_strand_id
1 'polypeptide(L)'
;MKVFCPPDAAVVLAPSLEAVMLAAFTGAEQLQALAEPMDAVVIGPATGLTDATAHNLMALARTGAALIVDADALTLFQDRPQELFALLDSDDVLTPHEGEFERLFPGLLVAAGREAAAMEAARRAGAVVVLKGAATVIAAHDGRCTVSTHGSPWLATAGSGDVLAGLIGALVAQHMDSFDAACAAAWMHGDAARRFGPGLISEDLPDLIPVVLRGLAEI
;
A
#
# COMPACT_ATOMS: atom_id res chain seq x y z
N MET A 1 -15.10 -6.21 -0.28
CA MET A 1 -13.75 -6.37 0.30
C MET A 1 -13.65 -7.70 1.00
N LYS A 2 -12.46 -8.35 0.95
CA LYS A 2 -12.18 -9.63 1.63
C LYS A 2 -10.84 -9.52 2.35
N VAL A 3 -10.73 -10.20 3.49
CA VAL A 3 -9.45 -10.45 4.18
C VAL A 3 -9.11 -11.92 4.01
N PHE A 4 -7.90 -12.19 3.53
CA PHE A 4 -7.33 -13.53 3.45
C PHE A 4 -6.31 -13.70 4.57
N CYS A 5 -6.42 -14.73 5.38
CA CYS A 5 -5.52 -14.95 6.50
C CYS A 5 -5.34 -16.45 6.81
N PRO A 6 -4.28 -16.85 7.53
CA PRO A 6 -4.17 -18.19 8.07
C PRO A 6 -5.32 -18.51 9.04
N PRO A 7 -5.67 -19.82 9.22
CA PRO A 7 -6.81 -20.21 10.05
C PRO A 7 -6.74 -19.76 11.53
N ASP A 8 -5.54 -19.69 12.10
CA ASP A 8 -5.31 -19.21 13.48
C ASP A 8 -5.56 -17.69 13.60
N ALA A 9 -5.17 -16.91 12.61
CA ALA A 9 -5.47 -15.48 12.55
C ALA A 9 -6.98 -15.23 12.34
N ALA A 10 -7.68 -16.10 11.63
CA ALA A 10 -9.11 -15.95 11.39
C ALA A 10 -9.93 -15.90 12.69
N VAL A 11 -9.54 -16.66 13.71
CA VAL A 11 -10.21 -16.67 15.02
C VAL A 11 -10.09 -15.32 15.74
N VAL A 12 -8.96 -14.63 15.53
CA VAL A 12 -8.68 -13.32 16.15
C VAL A 12 -9.36 -12.20 15.36
N LEU A 13 -9.35 -12.28 14.04
CA LEU A 13 -9.85 -11.22 13.16
C LEU A 13 -11.38 -11.21 13.05
N ALA A 14 -12.02 -12.39 13.02
CA ALA A 14 -13.45 -12.51 12.78
C ALA A 14 -14.33 -11.67 13.72
N PRO A 15 -14.04 -11.55 15.03
CA PRO A 15 -14.85 -10.73 15.92
C PRO A 15 -14.79 -9.21 15.63
N SER A 16 -13.75 -8.76 14.94
CA SER A 16 -13.52 -7.34 14.62
C SER A 16 -14.02 -6.92 13.24
N LEU A 17 -14.49 -7.89 12.44
CA LEU A 17 -14.97 -7.65 11.07
C LEU A 17 -16.50 -7.71 11.02
N GLU A 18 -17.15 -6.61 10.62
CA GLU A 18 -18.61 -6.55 10.46
C GLU A 18 -19.03 -6.85 9.02
N ALA A 19 -18.68 -5.98 8.07
CA ALA A 19 -19.09 -6.07 6.67
C ALA A 19 -17.99 -6.65 5.75
N VAL A 20 -16.80 -6.91 6.27
CA VAL A 20 -15.67 -7.47 5.52
C VAL A 20 -15.71 -8.98 5.56
N MET A 21 -15.71 -9.62 4.40
CA MET A 21 -15.69 -11.07 4.31
C MET A 21 -14.31 -11.61 4.69
N LEU A 22 -14.27 -12.71 5.46
CA LEU A 22 -13.06 -13.38 5.86
C LEU A 22 -12.96 -14.74 5.15
N ALA A 23 -11.80 -15.06 4.59
CA ALA A 23 -11.51 -16.37 4.03
C ALA A 23 -10.14 -16.87 4.50
N ALA A 24 -10.12 -18.04 5.10
CA ALA A 24 -8.88 -18.66 5.54
C ALA A 24 -8.19 -19.40 4.38
N PHE A 25 -6.83 -19.40 4.39
CA PHE A 25 -6.01 -20.17 3.46
C PHE A 25 -4.86 -20.87 4.18
N THR A 26 -4.39 -21.98 3.65
CA THR A 26 -3.33 -22.81 4.25
C THR A 26 -2.04 -22.88 3.44
N GLY A 27 -1.94 -22.12 2.35
CA GLY A 27 -0.75 -22.07 1.51
C GLY A 27 -0.93 -21.17 0.29
N ALA A 28 0.17 -20.86 -0.36
CA ALA A 28 0.23 -19.89 -1.43
C ALA A 28 -0.67 -20.23 -2.64
N GLU A 29 -0.82 -21.51 -2.99
CA GLU A 29 -1.70 -21.96 -4.07
C GLU A 29 -3.19 -21.66 -3.77
N GLN A 30 -3.62 -21.92 -2.53
CA GLN A 30 -4.98 -21.60 -2.12
C GLN A 30 -5.21 -20.09 -2.08
N LEU A 31 -4.22 -19.33 -1.60
CA LEU A 31 -4.27 -17.86 -1.62
C LEU A 31 -4.39 -17.33 -3.05
N GLN A 32 -3.60 -17.86 -3.98
CA GLN A 32 -3.68 -17.49 -5.39
C GLN A 32 -5.09 -17.71 -5.94
N ALA A 33 -5.66 -18.89 -5.74
CA ALA A 33 -7.02 -19.20 -6.21
C ALA A 33 -8.09 -18.29 -5.60
N LEU A 34 -7.94 -17.91 -4.32
CA LEU A 34 -8.84 -16.96 -3.65
C LEU A 34 -8.70 -15.52 -4.17
N ALA A 35 -7.51 -15.15 -4.60
CA ALA A 35 -7.19 -13.81 -5.10
C ALA A 35 -7.46 -13.64 -6.61
N GLU A 36 -7.57 -14.72 -7.38
CA GLU A 36 -7.79 -14.69 -8.83
C GLU A 36 -8.98 -13.79 -9.28
N PRO A 37 -10.12 -13.73 -8.58
CA PRO A 37 -11.23 -12.83 -8.93
C PRO A 37 -11.12 -11.43 -8.34
N MET A 38 -9.96 -11.02 -7.82
CA MET A 38 -9.76 -9.69 -7.23
C MET A 38 -9.11 -8.74 -8.24
N ASP A 39 -9.52 -7.48 -8.22
CA ASP A 39 -8.95 -6.43 -9.06
C ASP A 39 -7.68 -5.83 -8.42
N ALA A 40 -7.60 -5.81 -7.09
CA ALA A 40 -6.42 -5.34 -6.35
C ALA A 40 -6.23 -6.13 -5.04
N VAL A 41 -5.00 -6.31 -4.62
CA VAL A 41 -4.61 -6.98 -3.38
C VAL A 41 -3.57 -6.17 -2.62
N VAL A 42 -3.81 -5.90 -1.34
CA VAL A 42 -2.82 -5.33 -0.42
C VAL A 42 -2.11 -6.47 0.30
N ILE A 43 -0.78 -6.45 0.30
CA ILE A 43 0.05 -7.42 1.01
C ILE A 43 1.19 -6.73 1.76
N GLY A 44 1.47 -7.20 2.96
CA GLY A 44 2.61 -6.75 3.76
C GLY A 44 2.28 -6.35 5.18
N PRO A 45 1.23 -5.53 5.44
CA PRO A 45 0.87 -5.22 6.82
C PRO A 45 0.65 -6.48 7.65
N ALA A 46 1.44 -6.63 8.74
CA ALA A 46 1.35 -7.74 9.69
C ALA A 46 1.48 -9.17 9.08
N THR A 47 2.12 -9.32 7.92
CA THR A 47 2.29 -10.65 7.29
C THR A 47 3.50 -11.41 7.83
N GLY A 48 4.41 -10.72 8.53
CA GLY A 48 5.63 -11.28 9.08
C GLY A 48 6.75 -11.46 8.04
N LEU A 49 8.00 -11.49 8.54
CA LEU A 49 9.21 -11.65 7.74
C LEU A 49 9.55 -13.13 7.56
N THR A 50 8.72 -13.86 6.83
CA THR A 50 8.83 -15.32 6.67
C THR A 50 8.86 -15.73 5.20
N ASP A 51 9.37 -16.93 4.93
CA ASP A 51 9.30 -17.53 3.58
C ASP A 51 7.86 -17.69 3.09
N ALA A 52 6.91 -17.90 4.00
CA ALA A 52 5.49 -17.95 3.65
C ALA A 52 5.00 -16.64 3.05
N THR A 53 5.41 -15.49 3.60
CA THR A 53 5.09 -14.17 3.04
C THR A 53 5.67 -13.99 1.63
N ALA A 54 6.92 -14.43 1.40
CA ALA A 54 7.52 -14.40 0.08
C ALA A 54 6.75 -15.28 -0.93
N HIS A 55 6.43 -16.51 -0.54
CA HIS A 55 5.66 -17.43 -1.39
C HIS A 55 4.26 -16.89 -1.69
N ASN A 56 3.61 -16.26 -0.71
CA ASN A 56 2.31 -15.62 -0.89
C ASN A 56 2.38 -14.46 -1.88
N LEU A 57 3.39 -13.59 -1.76
CA LEU A 57 3.59 -12.50 -2.73
C LEU A 57 3.82 -13.04 -4.15
N MET A 58 4.69 -14.05 -4.30
CA MET A 58 4.95 -14.69 -5.59
C MET A 58 3.68 -15.35 -6.19
N ALA A 59 2.80 -15.88 -5.36
CA ALA A 59 1.53 -16.46 -5.80
C ALA A 59 0.54 -15.37 -6.24
N LEU A 60 0.46 -14.28 -5.48
CA LEU A 60 -0.39 -13.13 -5.81
C LEU A 60 0.06 -12.42 -7.09
N ALA A 61 1.36 -12.29 -7.34
CA ALA A 61 1.92 -11.73 -8.59
C ALA A 61 1.59 -12.55 -9.85
N ARG A 62 1.05 -13.76 -9.71
CA ARG A 62 0.58 -14.59 -10.83
C ARG A 62 -0.90 -14.43 -11.11
N THR A 63 -1.61 -13.70 -10.27
CA THR A 63 -3.01 -13.31 -10.52
C THR A 63 -3.03 -12.09 -11.45
N GLY A 64 -4.20 -11.71 -11.95
CA GLY A 64 -4.34 -10.45 -12.69
C GLY A 64 -4.65 -9.25 -11.80
N ALA A 65 -4.54 -9.41 -10.47
CA ALA A 65 -4.82 -8.33 -9.52
C ALA A 65 -3.62 -7.40 -9.38
N ALA A 66 -3.85 -6.09 -9.37
CA ALA A 66 -2.82 -5.13 -9.02
C ALA A 66 -2.38 -5.29 -7.56
N LEU A 67 -1.07 -5.28 -7.30
CA LEU A 67 -0.50 -5.47 -5.97
C LEU A 67 -0.16 -4.13 -5.32
N ILE A 68 -0.64 -3.94 -4.11
CA ILE A 68 -0.19 -2.86 -3.23
C ILE A 68 0.70 -3.50 -2.17
N VAL A 69 2.01 -3.28 -2.29
CA VAL A 69 3.04 -3.92 -1.47
C VAL A 69 3.56 -2.93 -0.42
N ASP A 70 3.41 -3.26 0.85
CA ASP A 70 3.79 -2.38 1.97
C ASP A 70 4.53 -3.17 3.08
N ALA A 71 5.10 -2.48 4.03
CA ALA A 71 5.57 -2.97 5.33
C ALA A 71 6.45 -4.24 5.25
N ASP A 72 6.02 -5.34 5.89
CA ASP A 72 6.81 -6.57 5.97
C ASP A 72 7.16 -7.14 4.60
N ALA A 73 6.27 -7.01 3.60
CA ALA A 73 6.53 -7.49 2.24
C ALA A 73 7.65 -6.70 1.56
N LEU A 74 7.80 -5.39 1.83
CA LEU A 74 8.94 -4.60 1.37
C LEU A 74 10.21 -4.98 2.11
N THR A 75 10.14 -5.08 3.44
CA THR A 75 11.28 -5.39 4.31
C THR A 75 11.87 -6.77 4.01
N LEU A 76 11.04 -7.75 3.67
CA LEU A 76 11.47 -9.11 3.35
C LEU A 76 12.42 -9.18 2.14
N PHE A 77 12.28 -8.24 1.20
CA PHE A 77 13.11 -8.19 0.00
C PHE A 77 14.26 -7.16 0.07
N GLN A 78 14.54 -6.58 1.23
CA GLN A 78 15.58 -5.56 1.41
C GLN A 78 16.97 -5.97 0.90
N ASP A 79 17.35 -7.25 1.06
CA ASP A 79 18.66 -7.79 0.63
C ASP A 79 18.62 -8.37 -0.80
N ARG A 80 17.43 -8.44 -1.41
CA ARG A 80 17.21 -9.00 -2.76
C ARG A 80 16.13 -8.24 -3.52
N PRO A 81 16.22 -6.90 -3.64
CA PRO A 81 15.17 -6.08 -4.21
C PRO A 81 14.83 -6.43 -5.67
N GLN A 82 15.80 -6.95 -6.42
CA GLN A 82 15.59 -7.37 -7.82
C GLN A 82 14.59 -8.54 -7.94
N GLU A 83 14.51 -9.41 -6.93
CA GLU A 83 13.52 -10.49 -6.92
C GLU A 83 12.11 -9.92 -6.75
N LEU A 84 11.94 -8.88 -5.91
CA LEU A 84 10.67 -8.17 -5.79
C LEU A 84 10.31 -7.49 -7.11
N PHE A 85 11.24 -6.71 -7.67
CA PHE A 85 10.98 -5.93 -8.89
C PHE A 85 10.62 -6.82 -10.10
N ALA A 86 11.16 -8.04 -10.16
CA ALA A 86 10.83 -9.01 -11.20
C ALA A 86 9.40 -9.59 -11.10
N LEU A 87 8.70 -9.35 -9.99
CA LEU A 87 7.33 -9.79 -9.76
C LEU A 87 6.30 -8.70 -10.09
N LEU A 88 6.75 -7.45 -10.22
CA LEU A 88 5.87 -6.29 -10.35
C LEU A 88 5.66 -5.91 -11.81
N ASP A 89 4.55 -5.21 -12.03
CA ASP A 89 4.24 -4.56 -13.29
C ASP A 89 3.77 -3.09 -13.10
N SER A 90 3.31 -2.47 -14.19
CA SER A 90 2.93 -1.06 -14.21
C SER A 90 1.74 -0.70 -13.32
N ASP A 91 0.91 -1.67 -13.01
CA ASP A 91 -0.32 -1.48 -12.22
C ASP A 91 -0.08 -1.68 -10.71
N ASP A 92 1.12 -2.15 -10.35
CA ASP A 92 1.50 -2.39 -8.97
C ASP A 92 2.00 -1.12 -8.27
N VAL A 93 1.86 -1.09 -6.94
CA VAL A 93 2.22 0.05 -6.10
C VAL A 93 3.08 -0.40 -4.93
N LEU A 94 4.26 0.20 -4.77
CA LEU A 94 5.10 0.08 -3.57
C LEU A 94 4.88 1.31 -2.68
N THR A 95 4.70 1.10 -1.37
CA THR A 95 4.42 2.20 -0.42
C THR A 95 5.48 2.34 0.67
N PRO A 96 6.78 2.46 0.35
CA PRO A 96 7.83 2.52 1.36
C PRO A 96 7.81 3.84 2.15
N HIS A 97 8.06 3.77 3.45
CA HIS A 97 8.59 4.92 4.19
C HIS A 97 10.10 5.06 3.93
N GLU A 98 10.72 6.17 4.37
CA GLU A 98 12.14 6.44 4.07
C GLU A 98 13.09 5.29 4.44
N GLY A 99 12.85 4.63 5.59
CA GLY A 99 13.69 3.53 6.03
C GLY A 99 13.55 2.27 5.17
N GLU A 100 12.35 1.94 4.70
CA GLU A 100 12.10 0.85 3.74
C GLU A 100 12.67 1.19 2.38
N PHE A 101 12.48 2.44 1.95
CA PHE A 101 13.02 2.94 0.69
C PHE A 101 14.56 2.82 0.63
N GLU A 102 15.25 3.27 1.68
CA GLU A 102 16.71 3.22 1.75
C GLU A 102 17.24 1.77 1.72
N ARG A 103 16.50 0.81 2.28
CA ARG A 103 16.88 -0.61 2.21
C ARG A 103 16.70 -1.21 0.81
N LEU A 104 15.62 -0.83 0.09
CA LEU A 104 15.35 -1.31 -1.27
C LEU A 104 16.20 -0.58 -2.33
N PHE A 105 16.53 0.70 -2.09
CA PHE A 105 17.25 1.58 -3.02
C PHE A 105 18.40 2.32 -2.31
N PRO A 106 19.43 1.61 -1.85
CA PRO A 106 20.49 2.18 -1.01
C PRO A 106 21.17 3.40 -1.62
N GLY A 107 21.29 4.48 -0.84
CA GLY A 107 21.96 5.72 -1.20
C GLY A 107 21.22 6.62 -2.18
N LEU A 108 20.07 6.19 -2.70
CA LEU A 108 19.36 6.94 -3.75
C LEU A 108 18.78 8.26 -3.25
N LEU A 109 18.25 8.28 -2.01
CA LEU A 109 17.73 9.51 -1.39
C LEU A 109 18.81 10.58 -1.21
N VAL A 110 20.00 10.16 -0.78
CA VAL A 110 21.13 11.07 -0.55
C VAL A 110 21.69 11.60 -1.87
N ALA A 111 21.75 10.74 -2.89
CA ALA A 111 22.34 11.09 -4.19
C ALA A 111 21.46 12.02 -5.03
N ALA A 112 20.14 11.87 -4.97
CA ALA A 112 19.22 12.51 -5.92
C ALA A 112 18.17 13.43 -5.27
N GLY A 113 17.96 13.32 -3.96
CA GLY A 113 16.81 13.94 -3.28
C GLY A 113 15.51 13.15 -3.53
N ARG A 114 14.45 13.50 -2.79
CA ARG A 114 13.22 12.68 -2.69
C ARG A 114 12.51 12.45 -4.03
N GLU A 115 12.29 13.50 -4.80
CA GLU A 115 11.53 13.42 -6.06
C GLU A 115 12.27 12.59 -7.11
N ALA A 116 13.53 12.93 -7.40
CA ALA A 116 14.32 12.20 -8.36
C ALA A 116 14.63 10.77 -7.90
N ALA A 117 14.78 10.53 -6.59
CA ALA A 117 14.92 9.20 -6.02
C ALA A 117 13.65 8.35 -6.22
N ALA A 118 12.46 8.92 -5.97
CA ALA A 118 11.19 8.21 -6.19
C ALA A 118 10.98 7.88 -7.68
N MET A 119 11.29 8.79 -8.57
CA MET A 119 11.20 8.56 -10.03
C MET A 119 12.14 7.44 -10.49
N GLU A 120 13.40 7.45 -10.03
CA GLU A 120 14.36 6.40 -10.37
C GLU A 120 13.97 5.06 -9.74
N ALA A 121 13.43 5.06 -8.51
CA ALA A 121 12.91 3.87 -7.86
C ALA A 121 11.74 3.27 -8.64
N ALA A 122 10.77 4.08 -9.07
CA ALA A 122 9.64 3.64 -9.88
C ALA A 122 10.10 3.05 -11.22
N ARG A 123 11.06 3.69 -11.87
CA ARG A 123 11.67 3.18 -13.11
C ARG A 123 12.35 1.81 -12.91
N ARG A 124 13.08 1.61 -11.79
CA ARG A 124 13.76 0.35 -11.46
C ARG A 124 12.78 -0.76 -11.10
N ALA A 125 11.73 -0.40 -10.37
CA ALA A 125 10.71 -1.35 -9.94
C ALA A 125 9.72 -1.70 -11.05
N GLY A 126 9.59 -0.87 -12.10
CA GLY A 126 8.58 -1.02 -13.13
C GLY A 126 7.16 -0.72 -12.64
N ALA A 127 6.99 -0.10 -11.49
CA ALA A 127 5.75 0.08 -10.75
C ALA A 127 5.59 1.53 -10.27
N VAL A 128 4.47 1.82 -9.61
CA VAL A 128 4.27 3.08 -8.89
C VAL A 128 4.98 3.01 -7.53
N VAL A 129 5.67 4.07 -7.15
CA VAL A 129 6.32 4.20 -5.84
C VAL A 129 5.72 5.37 -5.08
N VAL A 130 5.20 5.11 -3.87
CA VAL A 130 4.69 6.08 -2.91
C VAL A 130 5.71 6.22 -1.78
N LEU A 131 6.63 7.15 -1.90
CA LEU A 131 7.62 7.45 -0.86
C LEU A 131 6.98 8.27 0.26
N LYS A 132 6.56 7.56 1.32
CA LYS A 132 5.88 8.15 2.48
C LYS A 132 6.78 9.14 3.23
N GLY A 133 6.18 10.23 3.78
CA GLY A 133 6.87 11.23 4.58
C GLY A 133 6.00 12.45 4.83
N ALA A 134 6.57 13.49 5.44
CA ALA A 134 5.86 14.76 5.68
C ALA A 134 5.33 15.39 4.38
N ALA A 135 6.09 15.26 3.31
CA ALA A 135 5.64 15.42 1.93
C ALA A 135 5.78 14.05 1.25
N THR A 136 4.67 13.45 0.87
CA THR A 136 4.65 12.15 0.20
C THR A 136 4.92 12.35 -1.29
N VAL A 137 5.93 11.67 -1.83
CA VAL A 137 6.23 11.69 -3.27
C VAL A 137 5.63 10.45 -3.92
N ILE A 138 4.84 10.65 -4.97
CA ILE A 138 4.28 9.57 -5.78
C ILE A 138 4.93 9.65 -7.17
N ALA A 139 5.53 8.57 -7.64
CA ALA A 139 6.16 8.48 -8.94
C ALA A 139 5.76 7.20 -9.66
N ALA A 140 5.53 7.28 -10.97
CA ALA A 140 5.26 6.14 -11.82
C ALA A 140 6.47 5.80 -12.70
N HIS A 141 6.53 4.56 -13.16
CA HIS A 141 7.59 4.06 -14.04
C HIS A 141 7.68 4.82 -15.38
N ASP A 142 6.58 5.44 -15.82
CA ASP A 142 6.47 6.22 -17.07
C ASP A 142 6.98 7.66 -16.95
N GLY A 143 7.43 8.08 -15.76
CA GLY A 143 7.99 9.39 -15.48
C GLY A 143 7.00 10.40 -14.87
N ARG A 144 5.72 10.05 -14.70
CA ARG A 144 4.79 10.89 -13.90
C ARG A 144 5.31 10.99 -12.47
N CYS A 145 5.29 12.18 -11.91
CA CYS A 145 5.68 12.42 -10.52
C CYS A 145 4.86 13.56 -9.91
N THR A 146 4.46 13.41 -8.67
CA THR A 146 3.80 14.45 -7.90
C THR A 146 4.22 14.42 -6.43
N VAL A 147 4.08 15.56 -5.76
CA VAL A 147 4.37 15.70 -4.33
C VAL A 147 3.10 16.13 -3.62
N SER A 148 2.59 15.26 -2.76
CA SER A 148 1.48 15.59 -1.87
C SER A 148 2.01 16.25 -0.61
N THR A 149 1.68 17.54 -0.44
CA THR A 149 1.94 18.30 0.79
C THR A 149 0.69 18.43 1.66
N HIS A 150 -0.37 17.71 1.31
CA HIS A 150 -1.65 17.72 2.02
C HIS A 150 -1.67 16.83 3.28
N GLY A 151 -0.55 16.20 3.60
CA GLY A 151 -0.38 15.43 4.83
C GLY A 151 -0.62 16.24 6.10
N SER A 152 -0.77 15.53 7.20
CA SER A 152 -0.94 16.11 8.54
C SER A 152 0.06 15.46 9.51
N PRO A 153 0.63 16.19 10.47
CA PRO A 153 1.50 15.61 11.50
C PRO A 153 0.76 14.55 12.35
N TRP A 154 -0.56 14.58 12.39
CA TRP A 154 -1.38 13.58 13.09
C TRP A 154 -1.31 12.20 12.45
N LEU A 155 -0.86 12.08 11.20
CA LEU A 155 -0.58 10.81 10.53
C LEU A 155 0.69 10.10 11.04
N ALA A 156 1.47 10.73 11.90
CA ALA A 156 2.62 10.11 12.57
C ALA A 156 2.16 9.17 13.71
N THR A 157 1.18 8.32 13.44
CA THR A 157 0.65 7.29 14.33
C THR A 157 0.83 5.91 13.69
N ALA A 158 0.99 4.87 14.53
CA ALA A 158 1.13 3.50 14.04
C ALA A 158 -0.10 3.07 13.23
N GLY A 159 0.11 2.31 12.16
CA GLY A 159 -0.97 1.79 11.32
C GLY A 159 -1.52 2.78 10.27
N SER A 160 -1.16 4.07 10.30
CA SER A 160 -1.66 5.04 9.32
C SER A 160 -1.21 4.69 7.88
N GLY A 161 -0.02 4.08 7.73
CA GLY A 161 0.47 3.55 6.46
C GLY A 161 -0.39 2.42 5.91
N ASP A 162 -0.86 1.53 6.79
CA ASP A 162 -1.72 0.40 6.42
C ASP A 162 -3.06 0.91 5.85
N VAL A 163 -3.61 1.97 6.48
CA VAL A 163 -4.83 2.64 5.97
C VAL A 163 -4.58 3.27 4.61
N LEU A 164 -3.42 3.91 4.40
CA LEU A 164 -3.06 4.47 3.08
C LEU A 164 -2.97 3.37 2.02
N ALA A 165 -2.30 2.25 2.32
CA ALA A 165 -2.22 1.11 1.40
C ALA A 165 -3.62 0.55 1.08
N GLY A 166 -4.51 0.46 2.08
CA GLY A 166 -5.91 0.07 1.91
C GLY A 166 -6.69 1.03 1.03
N LEU A 167 -6.50 2.35 1.17
CA LEU A 167 -7.14 3.36 0.32
C LEU A 167 -6.68 3.27 -1.13
N ILE A 168 -5.37 3.09 -1.36
CA ILE A 168 -4.83 2.87 -2.71
C ILE A 168 -5.48 1.64 -3.34
N GLY A 169 -5.46 0.50 -2.64
CA GLY A 169 -6.05 -0.74 -3.14
C GLY A 169 -7.55 -0.62 -3.41
N ALA A 170 -8.28 0.14 -2.59
CA ALA A 170 -9.71 0.37 -2.81
C ALA A 170 -10.00 1.20 -4.06
N LEU A 171 -9.16 2.17 -4.42
CA LEU A 171 -9.32 2.99 -5.62
C LEU A 171 -8.88 2.23 -6.88
N VAL A 172 -7.77 1.49 -6.80
CA VAL A 172 -7.32 0.60 -7.90
C VAL A 172 -8.37 -0.47 -8.20
N ALA A 173 -8.98 -1.08 -7.17
CA ALA A 173 -10.06 -2.06 -7.33
C ALA A 173 -11.34 -1.47 -7.95
N GLN A 174 -11.43 -0.16 -8.08
CA GLN A 174 -12.47 0.56 -8.82
C GLN A 174 -11.99 0.97 -10.22
N HIS A 175 -10.90 0.37 -10.71
CA HIS A 175 -10.31 0.60 -12.03
C HIS A 175 -9.74 2.02 -12.23
N MET A 176 -9.36 2.70 -11.14
CA MET A 176 -8.56 3.92 -11.23
C MET A 176 -7.12 3.55 -11.58
N ASP A 177 -6.47 4.30 -12.48
CA ASP A 177 -5.03 4.17 -12.75
C ASP A 177 -4.23 4.22 -11.45
N SER A 178 -3.24 3.35 -11.29
CA SER A 178 -2.54 3.15 -10.02
C SER A 178 -1.78 4.40 -9.54
N PHE A 179 -1.25 5.22 -10.45
CA PHE A 179 -0.65 6.49 -10.09
C PHE A 179 -1.71 7.49 -9.60
N ASP A 180 -2.84 7.60 -10.30
CA ASP A 180 -3.93 8.49 -9.91
C ASP A 180 -4.58 8.03 -8.61
N ALA A 181 -4.74 6.73 -8.41
CA ALA A 181 -5.23 6.12 -7.17
C ALA A 181 -4.31 6.44 -5.98
N ALA A 182 -2.99 6.32 -6.17
CA ALA A 182 -2.02 6.66 -5.14
C ALA A 182 -2.05 8.15 -4.79
N CYS A 183 -2.19 9.03 -5.79
CA CYS A 183 -2.34 10.48 -5.59
C CYS A 183 -3.61 10.82 -4.82
N ALA A 184 -4.76 10.28 -5.25
CA ALA A 184 -6.04 10.51 -4.61
C ALA A 184 -6.07 9.96 -3.18
N ALA A 185 -5.56 8.75 -2.96
CA ALA A 185 -5.46 8.14 -1.64
C ALA A 185 -4.59 8.97 -0.68
N ALA A 186 -3.41 9.42 -1.13
CA ALA A 186 -2.53 10.26 -0.31
C ALA A 186 -3.20 11.58 0.08
N TRP A 187 -3.97 12.19 -0.83
CA TRP A 187 -4.73 13.40 -0.54
C TRP A 187 -5.88 13.13 0.43
N MET A 188 -6.70 12.10 0.19
CA MET A 188 -7.84 11.72 1.04
C MET A 188 -7.38 11.37 2.47
N HIS A 189 -6.29 10.65 2.59
CA HIS A 189 -5.67 10.28 3.85
C HIS A 189 -5.23 11.51 4.66
N GLY A 190 -4.59 12.48 3.98
CA GLY A 190 -4.21 13.76 4.57
C GLY A 190 -5.42 14.60 4.99
N ASP A 191 -6.46 14.67 4.16
CA ASP A 191 -7.69 15.44 4.44
C ASP A 191 -8.47 14.84 5.62
N ALA A 192 -8.57 13.51 5.69
CA ALA A 192 -9.17 12.81 6.82
C ALA A 192 -8.47 13.17 8.13
N ALA A 193 -7.13 13.07 8.16
CA ALA A 193 -6.35 13.41 9.35
C ALA A 193 -6.46 14.89 9.76
N ARG A 194 -6.57 15.80 8.80
CA ARG A 194 -6.77 17.25 9.08
C ARG A 194 -8.15 17.53 9.67
N ARG A 195 -9.18 16.82 9.20
CA ARG A 195 -10.55 16.94 9.74
C ARG A 195 -10.67 16.45 11.16
N PHE A 196 -9.97 15.37 11.53
CA PHE A 196 -9.94 14.87 12.89
C PHE A 196 -9.12 15.79 13.83
N GLY A 197 -7.87 16.07 13.44
CA GLY A 197 -6.95 16.88 14.25
C GLY A 197 -6.19 16.10 15.34
N PRO A 198 -5.86 16.78 16.46
CA PRO A 198 -5.07 16.18 17.53
C PRO A 198 -5.75 14.96 18.17
N GLY A 199 -4.97 13.92 18.45
CA GLY A 199 -5.45 12.70 19.11
C GLY A 199 -5.88 11.60 18.11
N LEU A 200 -5.70 11.82 16.81
CA LEU A 200 -5.96 10.82 15.76
C LEU A 200 -5.21 9.53 16.04
N ILE A 201 -5.92 8.42 15.95
CA ILE A 201 -5.36 7.06 15.79
C ILE A 201 -5.76 6.50 14.43
N SER A 202 -5.10 5.43 13.99
CA SER A 202 -5.31 4.89 12.64
C SER A 202 -6.72 4.37 12.43
N GLU A 203 -7.34 3.85 13.48
CA GLU A 203 -8.69 3.32 13.50
C GLU A 203 -9.76 4.39 13.21
N ASP A 204 -9.47 5.67 13.46
CA ASP A 204 -10.38 6.78 13.18
C ASP A 204 -10.44 7.12 11.67
N LEU A 205 -9.36 6.83 10.93
CA LEU A 205 -9.23 7.24 9.53
C LEU A 205 -10.31 6.66 8.61
N PRO A 206 -10.64 5.35 8.67
CA PRO A 206 -11.68 4.77 7.80
C PRO A 206 -13.04 5.45 7.95
N ASP A 207 -13.44 5.84 9.15
CA ASP A 207 -14.72 6.49 9.44
C ASP A 207 -14.78 7.92 8.89
N LEU A 208 -13.63 8.55 8.65
CA LEU A 208 -13.55 9.88 8.08
C LEU A 208 -13.58 9.89 6.55
N ILE A 209 -13.27 8.78 5.89
CA ILE A 209 -13.30 8.71 4.41
C ILE A 209 -14.67 9.06 3.83
N PRO A 210 -15.81 8.59 4.37
CA PRO A 210 -17.12 9.05 3.89
C PRO A 210 -17.36 10.56 4.03
N VAL A 211 -16.76 11.20 5.05
CA VAL A 211 -16.83 12.66 5.23
C VAL A 211 -16.03 13.39 4.16
N VAL A 212 -14.82 12.90 3.86
CA VAL A 212 -13.95 13.42 2.79
C VAL A 212 -14.70 13.32 1.44
N LEU A 213 -15.23 12.14 1.12
CA LEU A 213 -15.95 11.89 -0.13
C LEU A 213 -17.17 12.76 -0.30
N ARG A 214 -17.97 12.98 0.76
CA ARG A 214 -19.12 13.92 0.70
C ARG A 214 -18.66 15.34 0.37
N GLY A 215 -17.56 15.81 0.97
CA GLY A 215 -17.02 17.12 0.64
C GLY A 215 -16.55 17.29 -0.81
N LEU A 216 -16.12 16.21 -1.45
CA LEU A 216 -15.78 16.20 -2.88
C LEU A 216 -17.02 16.19 -3.80
N ALA A 217 -18.13 15.57 -3.36
CA ALA A 217 -19.35 15.48 -4.13
C ALA A 217 -20.17 16.81 -4.13
N GLU A 218 -19.87 17.73 -3.21
CA GLU A 218 -20.54 19.03 -3.08
C GLU A 218 -19.86 20.15 -3.91
N ILE A 219 -18.77 19.81 -4.63
CA ILE A 219 -18.04 20.72 -5.52
C ILE A 219 -18.56 20.56 -6.94
#